data_190e2f723f51db79d2f6b6e24545abb2
#
_entry.id   190e2f723f51db79d2f6b6e24545abb2
#
_cell.length_a   1.000
_cell.length_b   1.000
_cell.length_c   1.000
_cell.angle_alpha   90.00
_cell.angle_beta   90.00
_cell.angle_gamma   90.00
#
_symmetry.space_group_name_H-M   'P 1'
#
loop_
_entity.id
_entity.type
_entity.pdbx_description
1 polymer ?
#
loop_
_entity_poly.entity_id
_entity_poly.type
_entity_poly.pdbx_seq_one_letter_code
_entity_poly.pdbx_strand_id
1 'polypeptide(L)'
;MNFFSLFKRKILYKIKNKINIDLDNFNKDTLDELFHYYGSDKANIFKKTQNQGHGFSEFYTQHLKHLKQREIKILEIGSYAGASASAFVKYFLNSKVYCFDINISKFIYYSKNIHVFGLNIKDKKKVEKTLSKINSESNSNFFDVIIDDGSHYLSDILLSLNTLFRYVKKGGIYVIEDFNHPNYYDYNKNIDHILVDEMLKNLKEKKLFNSNIIKKEDQIFLHKNIDKIETYKGNLADSDICFIRKK
;
A
#
# COMPACT_ATOMS: atom_id res chain seq x y z
N MET A 1 -11.30 6.32 -16.76
CA MET A 1 -12.41 6.47 -15.77
C MET A 1 -12.93 7.89 -15.82
N ASN A 2 -14.25 8.09 -15.95
CA ASN A 2 -14.86 9.41 -16.18
C ASN A 2 -14.85 10.24 -14.87
N PHE A 3 -14.62 11.55 -14.96
CA PHE A 3 -14.64 12.53 -13.85
C PHE A 3 -15.91 12.43 -12.99
N PHE A 4 -17.07 12.26 -13.60
CA PHE A 4 -18.36 12.04 -12.92
C PHE A 4 -18.35 10.84 -11.98
N SER A 5 -17.65 9.76 -12.32
CA SER A 5 -17.53 8.57 -11.48
C SER A 5 -16.77 8.85 -10.18
N LEU A 6 -15.64 9.57 -10.25
CA LEU A 6 -14.87 9.96 -9.05
C LEU A 6 -15.65 10.93 -8.16
N PHE A 7 -16.35 11.88 -8.76
CA PHE A 7 -17.18 12.84 -8.02
C PHE A 7 -18.32 12.16 -7.27
N LYS A 8 -19.08 11.27 -7.94
CA LYS A 8 -20.13 10.46 -7.31
C LYS A 8 -19.58 9.64 -6.13
N ARG A 9 -18.42 9.01 -6.29
CA ARG A 9 -17.77 8.22 -5.21
C ARG A 9 -17.41 9.09 -4.00
N LYS A 10 -16.99 10.34 -4.21
CA LYS A 10 -16.71 11.29 -3.14
C LYS A 10 -17.97 11.71 -2.38
N ILE A 11 -19.08 11.95 -3.08
CA ILE A 11 -20.35 12.24 -2.43
C ILE A 11 -20.79 11.05 -1.58
N LEU A 12 -20.82 9.84 -2.16
CA LEU A 12 -21.20 8.62 -1.45
C LEU A 12 -20.32 8.39 -0.21
N TYR A 13 -19.03 8.65 -0.29
CA TYR A 13 -18.11 8.57 0.85
C TYR A 13 -18.51 9.56 1.97
N LYS A 14 -18.88 10.80 1.60
CA LYS A 14 -19.23 11.84 2.59
C LYS A 14 -20.53 11.55 3.35
N ILE A 15 -21.55 11.03 2.66
CA ILE A 15 -22.86 10.76 3.25
C ILE A 15 -22.96 9.40 3.95
N LYS A 16 -22.00 8.51 3.73
CA LYS A 16 -21.99 7.16 4.30
C LYS A 16 -21.70 7.21 5.80
N ASN A 17 -22.52 6.52 6.58
CA ASN A 17 -22.23 6.26 7.99
C ASN A 17 -20.94 5.44 8.12
N LYS A 18 -20.08 5.85 9.04
CA LYS A 18 -18.79 5.23 9.29
C LYS A 18 -18.71 4.70 10.71
N ILE A 19 -18.01 3.61 10.86
CA ILE A 19 -17.66 3.02 12.15
C ILE A 19 -16.49 3.82 12.73
N ASN A 20 -16.71 4.50 13.84
CA ASN A 20 -15.66 5.27 14.51
C ASN A 20 -14.80 4.34 15.37
N ILE A 21 -13.61 4.01 14.86
CA ILE A 21 -12.68 3.12 15.55
C ILE A 21 -11.94 3.80 16.71
N ASP A 22 -11.95 5.13 16.81
CA ASP A 22 -11.37 5.82 17.97
C ASP A 22 -12.14 5.51 19.28
N LEU A 23 -13.41 5.12 19.16
CA LEU A 23 -14.28 4.70 20.26
C LEU A 23 -14.19 3.19 20.54
N ASP A 24 -13.47 2.45 19.72
CA ASP A 24 -13.35 1.01 19.84
C ASP A 24 -12.30 0.65 20.92
N ASN A 25 -12.78 0.06 22.00
CA ASN A 25 -11.96 -0.39 23.13
C ASN A 25 -11.37 -1.80 22.93
N PHE A 26 -11.43 -2.31 21.71
CA PHE A 26 -10.88 -3.61 21.37
C PHE A 26 -9.36 -3.63 21.58
N ASN A 27 -8.93 -4.36 22.61
CA ASN A 27 -7.53 -4.49 22.95
C ASN A 27 -6.99 -5.81 22.37
N LYS A 28 -6.31 -5.72 21.23
CA LYS A 28 -5.59 -6.83 20.61
C LYS A 28 -4.14 -6.43 20.40
N ASP A 29 -3.26 -7.39 20.68
CA ASP A 29 -1.82 -7.13 20.71
C ASP A 29 -1.11 -7.41 19.39
N THR A 30 -1.68 -8.30 18.59
CA THR A 30 -1.08 -8.74 17.32
C THR A 30 -1.73 -8.07 16.11
N LEU A 31 -0.93 -7.89 15.07
CA LEU A 31 -1.43 -7.35 13.81
C LEU A 31 -2.39 -8.32 13.11
N ASP A 32 -2.20 -9.64 13.28
CA ASP A 32 -3.10 -10.66 12.74
C ASP A 32 -4.50 -10.56 13.33
N GLU A 33 -4.62 -10.48 14.66
CA GLU A 33 -5.90 -10.30 15.33
C GLU A 33 -6.61 -9.01 14.90
N LEU A 34 -5.86 -7.93 14.70
CA LEU A 34 -6.42 -6.66 14.23
C LEU A 34 -6.89 -6.74 12.78
N PHE A 35 -6.11 -7.36 11.88
CA PHE A 35 -6.54 -7.60 10.50
C PHE A 35 -7.79 -8.47 10.47
N HIS A 36 -7.84 -9.56 11.23
CA HIS A 36 -9.03 -10.40 11.33
C HIS A 36 -10.23 -9.59 11.87
N TYR A 37 -10.06 -8.86 12.96
CA TYR A 37 -11.14 -8.11 13.62
C TYR A 37 -11.79 -7.09 12.68
N TYR A 38 -10.99 -6.27 12.00
CA TYR A 38 -11.48 -5.26 11.04
C TYR A 38 -11.89 -5.87 9.69
N GLY A 39 -11.59 -7.14 9.44
CA GLY A 39 -11.98 -7.86 8.22
C GLY A 39 -11.07 -7.56 7.03
N SER A 40 -9.78 -7.43 7.27
CA SER A 40 -8.75 -7.45 6.24
C SER A 40 -8.37 -8.89 5.90
N ASP A 41 -8.19 -9.18 4.62
CA ASP A 41 -7.71 -10.45 4.08
C ASP A 41 -6.22 -10.70 4.30
N LYS A 42 -5.49 -9.69 4.78
CA LYS A 42 -4.08 -9.80 5.21
C LYS A 42 -3.86 -10.69 6.43
N ALA A 43 -4.94 -10.99 7.18
CA ALA A 43 -4.94 -11.94 8.29
C ALA A 43 -4.69 -13.38 7.82
N ASN A 44 -4.33 -14.26 8.77
CA ASN A 44 -4.26 -15.70 8.50
C ASN A 44 -5.64 -16.29 8.18
N ILE A 45 -6.67 -15.81 8.86
CA ILE A 45 -8.07 -16.16 8.59
C ILE A 45 -8.85 -14.92 8.19
N PHE A 46 -9.48 -14.95 7.02
CA PHE A 46 -10.31 -13.87 6.54
C PHE A 46 -11.70 -13.89 7.19
N LYS A 47 -12.00 -12.89 8.00
CA LYS A 47 -13.23 -12.82 8.81
C LYS A 47 -14.52 -13.03 8.02
N LYS A 48 -14.61 -12.48 6.81
CA LYS A 48 -15.86 -12.51 6.02
C LYS A 48 -16.24 -13.90 5.56
N THR A 49 -15.27 -14.72 5.20
CA THR A 49 -15.49 -16.05 4.63
C THR A 49 -15.13 -17.16 5.61
N GLN A 50 -14.42 -16.84 6.72
CA GLN A 50 -13.81 -17.79 7.64
C GLN A 50 -12.81 -18.74 6.96
N ASN A 51 -12.41 -18.41 5.72
CA ASN A 51 -11.38 -19.13 4.99
C ASN A 51 -10.00 -18.55 5.29
N GLN A 52 -8.97 -19.24 4.79
CA GLN A 52 -7.60 -18.76 4.83
C GLN A 52 -7.50 -17.39 4.14
N GLY A 53 -6.85 -16.43 4.79
CA GLY A 53 -6.46 -15.16 4.23
C GLY A 53 -5.05 -15.21 3.67
N HIS A 54 -4.52 -14.05 3.23
CA HIS A 54 -3.17 -13.96 2.64
C HIS A 54 -2.04 -14.29 3.63
N GLY A 55 -2.26 -14.13 4.96
CA GLY A 55 -1.26 -14.43 5.98
C GLY A 55 -0.07 -13.45 5.99
N PHE A 56 -0.30 -12.20 5.59
CA PHE A 56 0.75 -11.19 5.53
C PHE A 56 1.13 -10.59 6.89
N SER A 57 0.34 -10.84 7.92
CA SER A 57 0.50 -10.26 9.26
C SER A 57 1.85 -10.54 9.89
N GLU A 58 2.41 -11.74 9.71
CA GLU A 58 3.73 -12.10 10.25
C GLU A 58 4.85 -11.31 9.56
N PHE A 59 4.81 -11.14 8.24
CA PHE A 59 5.82 -10.39 7.49
C PHE A 59 5.77 -8.91 7.83
N TYR A 60 4.57 -8.34 7.94
CA TYR A 60 4.40 -6.98 8.44
C TYR A 60 4.98 -6.83 9.86
N THR A 61 4.70 -7.77 10.74
CA THR A 61 5.22 -7.74 12.11
C THR A 61 6.75 -7.84 12.11
N GLN A 62 7.32 -8.75 11.33
CA GLN A 62 8.77 -8.92 11.21
C GLN A 62 9.47 -7.61 10.81
N HIS A 63 8.92 -6.92 9.82
CA HIS A 63 9.53 -5.71 9.26
C HIS A 63 9.21 -4.42 10.03
N LEU A 64 8.05 -4.33 10.68
CA LEU A 64 7.52 -3.06 11.20
C LEU A 64 7.32 -3.01 12.72
N LYS A 65 7.44 -4.13 13.47
CA LYS A 65 7.20 -4.13 14.93
C LYS A 65 8.00 -3.08 15.70
N HIS A 66 9.20 -2.76 15.22
CA HIS A 66 10.08 -1.76 15.83
C HIS A 66 9.55 -0.31 15.73
N LEU A 67 8.52 -0.10 14.89
CA LEU A 67 7.81 1.17 14.70
C LEU A 67 6.59 1.32 15.61
N LYS A 68 6.18 0.28 16.35
CA LYS A 68 4.89 0.21 17.08
C LYS A 68 4.64 1.41 17.99
N GLN A 69 5.68 1.93 18.64
CA GLN A 69 5.61 3.05 19.59
C GLN A 69 6.05 4.39 18.99
N ARG A 70 6.50 4.39 17.73
CA ARG A 70 7.05 5.60 17.08
C ARG A 70 5.95 6.39 16.40
N GLU A 71 6.16 7.71 16.30
CA GLU A 71 5.35 8.53 15.40
C GLU A 71 5.70 8.20 13.95
N ILE A 72 4.74 7.66 13.20
CA ILE A 72 4.94 7.21 11.83
C ILE A 72 3.82 7.65 10.89
N LYS A 73 4.16 7.76 9.62
CA LYS A 73 3.23 7.97 8.52
C LYS A 73 3.21 6.76 7.61
N ILE A 74 2.03 6.23 7.37
CA ILE A 74 1.78 5.13 6.43
C ILE A 74 0.95 5.67 5.27
N LEU A 75 1.35 5.37 4.04
CA LEU A 75 0.54 5.56 2.84
C LEU A 75 0.12 4.20 2.31
N GLU A 76 -1.17 3.98 2.12
CA GLU A 76 -1.73 2.77 1.52
C GLU A 76 -2.46 3.10 0.23
N ILE A 77 -2.11 2.42 -0.85
CA ILE A 77 -2.80 2.45 -2.14
C ILE A 77 -3.71 1.23 -2.20
N GLY A 78 -5.02 1.43 -2.55
CA GLY A 78 -5.97 0.33 -2.60
C GLY A 78 -6.63 0.00 -1.28
N SER A 79 -6.91 1.00 -0.44
CA SER A 79 -7.44 0.78 0.93
C SER A 79 -8.87 0.22 0.99
N TYR A 80 -9.57 0.09 -0.13
CA TYR A 80 -10.93 -0.48 -0.29
C TYR A 80 -11.90 -0.06 0.83
N ALA A 81 -12.21 -0.96 1.78
CA ALA A 81 -13.12 -0.69 2.89
C ALA A 81 -12.43 -0.03 4.10
N GLY A 82 -11.10 0.06 4.10
CA GLY A 82 -10.30 0.65 5.17
C GLY A 82 -9.99 -0.30 6.33
N ALA A 83 -10.15 -1.61 6.14
CA ALA A 83 -9.92 -2.61 7.17
C ALA A 83 -8.45 -2.64 7.62
N SER A 84 -7.53 -2.72 6.65
CA SER A 84 -6.08 -2.67 6.88
C SER A 84 -5.65 -1.35 7.54
N ALA A 85 -6.13 -0.21 7.02
CA ALA A 85 -5.85 1.10 7.60
C ALA A 85 -6.28 1.19 9.07
N SER A 86 -7.44 0.60 9.41
CA SER A 86 -7.95 0.54 10.79
C SER A 86 -7.05 -0.30 11.69
N ALA A 87 -6.62 -1.47 11.20
CA ALA A 87 -5.68 -2.33 11.92
C ALA A 87 -4.34 -1.62 12.16
N PHE A 88 -3.79 -0.93 11.15
CA PHE A 88 -2.53 -0.19 11.30
C PHE A 88 -2.64 0.94 12.32
N VAL A 89 -3.73 1.73 12.32
CA VAL A 89 -3.92 2.81 13.32
C VAL A 89 -4.00 2.24 14.74
N LYS A 90 -4.59 1.06 14.92
CA LYS A 90 -4.66 0.42 16.25
C LYS A 90 -3.35 -0.24 16.67
N TYR A 91 -2.60 -0.79 15.72
CA TYR A 91 -1.33 -1.44 16.00
C TYR A 91 -0.20 -0.45 16.27
N PHE A 92 -0.12 0.62 15.46
CA PHE A 92 0.90 1.66 15.60
C PHE A 92 0.31 2.86 16.34
N LEU A 93 0.53 2.95 17.64
CA LEU A 93 -0.18 3.83 18.56
C LEU A 93 -0.10 5.33 18.21
N ASN A 94 0.97 5.75 17.53
CA ASN A 94 1.22 7.13 17.12
C ASN A 94 1.29 7.28 15.59
N SER A 95 0.44 6.54 14.87
CA SER A 95 0.46 6.57 13.40
C SER A 95 -0.57 7.53 12.81
N LYS A 96 -0.25 8.03 11.60
CA LYS A 96 -1.23 8.60 10.66
C LYS A 96 -1.24 7.75 9.40
N VAL A 97 -2.41 7.28 8.99
CA VAL A 97 -2.60 6.45 7.79
C VAL A 97 -3.29 7.26 6.71
N TYR A 98 -2.64 7.38 5.58
CA TYR A 98 -3.14 8.06 4.39
C TYR A 98 -3.56 7.00 3.37
N CYS A 99 -4.82 7.05 2.95
CA CYS A 99 -5.42 6.04 2.07
C CYS A 99 -5.68 6.65 0.70
N PHE A 100 -5.05 6.10 -0.33
CA PHE A 100 -5.30 6.43 -1.72
C PHE A 100 -6.13 5.33 -2.37
N ASP A 101 -7.35 5.64 -2.76
CA ASP A 101 -8.22 4.68 -3.42
C ASP A 101 -9.04 5.35 -4.53
N ILE A 102 -9.21 4.62 -5.62
CA ILE A 102 -10.03 5.07 -6.74
C ILE A 102 -11.53 5.02 -6.41
N ASN A 103 -11.93 4.19 -5.43
CA ASN A 103 -13.32 3.99 -5.03
C ASN A 103 -13.58 4.15 -3.53
N ILE A 104 -13.31 5.32 -3.01
CA ILE A 104 -13.51 5.63 -1.59
C ILE A 104 -14.95 5.47 -1.08
N SER A 105 -15.97 5.29 -1.96
CA SER A 105 -17.35 5.03 -1.53
C SER A 105 -17.52 3.70 -0.78
N LYS A 106 -16.54 2.80 -0.91
CA LYS A 106 -16.51 1.53 -0.17
C LYS A 106 -15.98 1.68 1.25
N PHE A 107 -15.21 2.73 1.53
CA PHE A 107 -14.58 2.96 2.83
C PHE A 107 -15.63 3.14 3.93
N ILE A 108 -15.51 2.36 5.02
CA ILE A 108 -16.53 2.30 6.09
C ILE A 108 -16.03 2.72 7.47
N TYR A 109 -14.72 2.83 7.65
CA TYR A 109 -14.14 3.18 8.95
C TYR A 109 -13.82 4.67 9.05
N TYR A 110 -13.80 5.20 10.27
CA TYR A 110 -13.38 6.56 10.60
C TYR A 110 -12.42 6.53 11.78
N SER A 111 -11.37 7.32 11.69
CA SER A 111 -10.49 7.71 12.79
C SER A 111 -9.92 9.09 12.49
N LYS A 112 -9.62 9.87 13.54
CA LYS A 112 -8.88 11.13 13.40
C LYS A 112 -7.50 10.94 12.75
N ASN A 113 -6.97 9.73 12.80
CA ASN A 113 -5.66 9.35 12.26
C ASN A 113 -5.73 8.70 10.87
N ILE A 114 -6.93 8.55 10.26
CA ILE A 114 -7.11 8.01 8.92
C ILE A 114 -7.54 9.13 7.96
N HIS A 115 -6.74 9.35 6.92
CA HIS A 115 -6.98 10.39 5.91
C HIS A 115 -7.24 9.75 4.54
N VAL A 116 -8.44 9.89 3.99
CA VAL A 116 -8.88 9.19 2.77
C VAL A 116 -8.95 10.13 1.57
N PHE A 117 -8.29 9.74 0.48
CA PHE A 117 -8.20 10.52 -0.76
C PHE A 117 -8.71 9.70 -1.96
N GLY A 118 -9.77 10.18 -2.60
CA GLY A 118 -10.32 9.59 -3.83
C GLY A 118 -9.49 10.02 -5.04
N LEU A 119 -8.57 9.16 -5.50
CA LEU A 119 -7.73 9.44 -6.65
C LEU A 119 -7.32 8.15 -7.40
N ASN A 120 -6.91 8.32 -8.64
CA ASN A 120 -6.32 7.26 -9.44
C ASN A 120 -4.80 7.43 -9.42
N ILE A 121 -4.05 6.39 -9.10
CA ILE A 121 -2.58 6.41 -9.06
C ILE A 121 -1.96 6.77 -10.42
N LYS A 122 -2.66 6.48 -11.52
CA LYS A 122 -2.25 6.87 -12.88
C LYS A 122 -2.29 8.37 -13.14
N ASP A 123 -3.03 9.14 -12.35
CA ASP A 123 -3.08 10.61 -12.44
C ASP A 123 -1.93 11.23 -11.64
N LYS A 124 -0.73 11.17 -12.23
CA LYS A 124 0.51 11.64 -11.60
C LYS A 124 0.39 13.07 -11.05
N LYS A 125 -0.21 14.00 -11.81
CA LYS A 125 -0.37 15.40 -11.37
C LYS A 125 -1.21 15.49 -10.10
N LYS A 126 -2.31 14.73 -10.03
CA LYS A 126 -3.20 14.72 -8.87
C LYS A 126 -2.55 14.02 -7.67
N VAL A 127 -1.80 12.95 -7.90
CA VAL A 127 -1.01 12.26 -6.86
C VAL A 127 0.00 13.24 -6.26
N GLU A 128 0.83 13.89 -7.08
CA GLU A 128 1.83 14.86 -6.63
C GLU A 128 1.20 16.05 -5.88
N LYS A 129 0.09 16.60 -6.40
CA LYS A 129 -0.66 17.68 -5.71
C LYS A 129 -1.19 17.21 -4.34
N THR A 130 -1.69 15.97 -4.25
CA THR A 130 -2.20 15.42 -2.99
C THR A 130 -1.07 15.21 -2.00
N LEU A 131 0.06 14.65 -2.45
CA LEU A 131 1.25 14.47 -1.63
C LEU A 131 1.81 15.81 -1.13
N SER A 132 1.88 16.82 -1.99
CA SER A 132 2.30 18.18 -1.59
C SER A 132 1.39 18.76 -0.51
N LYS A 133 0.07 18.54 -0.61
CA LYS A 133 -0.89 18.95 0.44
C LYS A 133 -0.62 18.23 1.76
N ILE A 134 -0.47 16.91 1.73
CA ILE A 134 -0.15 16.10 2.92
C ILE A 134 1.14 16.62 3.58
N ASN A 135 2.13 16.96 2.76
CA ASN A 135 3.44 17.41 3.21
C ASN A 135 3.38 18.82 3.85
N SER A 136 2.57 19.73 3.29
CA SER A 136 2.39 21.07 3.88
C SER A 136 1.67 21.05 5.23
N GLU A 137 0.85 20.03 5.47
CA GLU A 137 0.13 19.83 6.73
C GLU A 137 0.98 19.07 7.78
N SER A 138 2.15 18.60 7.40
CA SER A 138 3.02 17.78 8.27
C SER A 138 4.49 18.20 8.09
N ASN A 139 5.21 18.31 9.19
CA ASN A 139 6.63 18.72 9.20
C ASN A 139 7.61 17.76 8.49
N SER A 140 7.13 16.77 7.75
CA SER A 140 7.94 15.78 7.03
C SER A 140 7.31 15.42 5.69
N ASN A 141 8.11 15.46 4.64
CA ASN A 141 7.71 15.15 3.27
C ASN A 141 7.68 13.64 2.95
N PHE A 142 7.93 12.77 3.93
CA PHE A 142 8.19 11.36 3.66
C PHE A 142 7.34 10.46 4.55
N PHE A 143 7.06 9.26 4.03
CA PHE A 143 6.36 8.19 4.72
C PHE A 143 7.37 7.17 5.28
N ASP A 144 7.10 6.67 6.47
CA ASP A 144 7.88 5.59 7.07
C ASP A 144 7.58 4.27 6.35
N VAL A 145 6.32 4.10 5.90
CA VAL A 145 5.86 2.94 5.13
C VAL A 145 4.95 3.40 3.99
N ILE A 146 5.17 2.87 2.78
CA ILE A 146 4.24 2.96 1.66
C ILE A 146 3.84 1.54 1.29
N ILE A 147 2.54 1.27 1.15
CA ILE A 147 1.98 -0.03 0.82
C ILE A 147 1.23 0.10 -0.50
N ASP A 148 1.61 -0.68 -1.47
CA ASP A 148 0.88 -0.88 -2.72
C ASP A 148 0.09 -2.17 -2.66
N ASP A 149 -1.20 -2.03 -2.40
CA ASP A 149 -2.23 -3.07 -2.37
C ASP A 149 -3.38 -2.62 -3.30
N GLY A 150 -2.99 -2.16 -4.49
CA GLY A 150 -3.88 -1.50 -5.44
C GLY A 150 -4.66 -2.44 -6.32
N SER A 151 -4.54 -2.27 -7.63
CA SER A 151 -5.27 -3.06 -8.63
C SER A 151 -4.55 -4.36 -9.03
N HIS A 152 -3.32 -4.53 -8.61
CA HIS A 152 -2.40 -5.59 -9.00
C HIS A 152 -2.16 -5.72 -10.51
N TYR A 153 -2.56 -4.72 -11.31
CA TYR A 153 -2.16 -4.64 -12.72
C TYR A 153 -0.68 -4.27 -12.83
N LEU A 154 0.03 -4.93 -13.75
CA LEU A 154 1.44 -4.69 -13.99
C LEU A 154 1.78 -3.20 -14.16
N SER A 155 1.01 -2.50 -15.00
CA SER A 155 1.21 -1.06 -15.23
C SER A 155 1.07 -0.22 -13.96
N ASP A 156 0.17 -0.61 -13.06
CA ASP A 156 -0.14 0.16 -11.86
C ASP A 156 0.93 -0.05 -10.81
N ILE A 157 1.40 -1.29 -10.62
CA ILE A 157 2.50 -1.61 -9.70
C ILE A 157 3.78 -0.90 -10.13
N LEU A 158 4.17 -1.00 -11.43
CA LEU A 158 5.38 -0.36 -11.94
C LEU A 158 5.32 1.17 -11.81
N LEU A 159 4.17 1.77 -12.16
CA LEU A 159 3.97 3.23 -12.06
C LEU A 159 3.96 3.70 -10.60
N SER A 160 3.32 2.96 -9.72
CA SER A 160 3.22 3.24 -8.29
C SER A 160 4.60 3.24 -7.65
N LEU A 161 5.38 2.17 -7.83
CA LEU A 161 6.77 2.10 -7.36
C LEU A 161 7.60 3.27 -7.89
N ASN A 162 7.57 3.50 -9.20
CA ASN A 162 8.35 4.56 -9.85
C ASN A 162 8.01 5.96 -9.31
N THR A 163 6.73 6.21 -9.04
CA THR A 163 6.25 7.51 -8.56
C THR A 163 6.48 7.69 -7.08
N LEU A 164 6.15 6.69 -6.27
CA LEU A 164 6.01 6.84 -4.82
C LEU A 164 7.26 6.45 -4.02
N PHE A 165 8.17 5.64 -4.54
CA PHE A 165 9.39 5.28 -3.80
C PHE A 165 10.23 6.49 -3.38
N ARG A 166 10.14 7.60 -4.13
CA ARG A 166 10.79 8.88 -3.79
C ARG A 166 10.32 9.44 -2.46
N TYR A 167 9.05 9.19 -2.11
CA TYR A 167 8.39 9.67 -0.89
C TYR A 167 8.58 8.74 0.31
N VAL A 168 9.23 7.60 0.14
CA VAL A 168 9.68 6.77 1.27
C VAL A 168 10.81 7.49 2.00
N LYS A 169 10.74 7.54 3.31
CA LYS A 169 11.77 8.10 4.19
C LYS A 169 13.05 7.27 4.12
N LYS A 170 14.19 7.87 4.41
CA LYS A 170 15.46 7.13 4.64
C LYS A 170 15.24 6.10 5.75
N GLY A 171 15.64 4.85 5.52
CA GLY A 171 15.36 3.70 6.39
C GLY A 171 13.91 3.20 6.37
N GLY A 172 13.01 3.87 5.66
CA GLY A 172 11.61 3.47 5.48
C GLY A 172 11.45 2.32 4.49
N ILE A 173 10.21 1.86 4.33
CA ILE A 173 9.90 0.65 3.57
C ILE A 173 8.78 0.92 2.54
N TYR A 174 8.98 0.44 1.33
CA TYR A 174 7.94 0.29 0.30
C TYR A 174 7.52 -1.18 0.25
N VAL A 175 6.23 -1.44 0.35
CA VAL A 175 5.65 -2.80 0.29
C VAL A 175 4.86 -2.94 -1.01
N ILE A 176 4.97 -4.09 -1.67
CA ILE A 176 4.11 -4.49 -2.78
C ILE A 176 3.44 -5.80 -2.40
N GLU A 177 2.10 -5.78 -2.28
CA GLU A 177 1.30 -6.98 -2.06
C GLU A 177 0.91 -7.61 -3.41
N ASP A 178 0.77 -8.92 -3.41
CA ASP A 178 0.35 -9.72 -4.56
C ASP A 178 1.13 -9.39 -5.85
N PHE A 179 2.46 -9.16 -5.69
CA PHE A 179 3.32 -8.67 -6.76
C PHE A 179 3.45 -9.64 -7.95
N ASN A 180 3.15 -10.92 -7.76
CA ASN A 180 3.11 -11.93 -8.82
C ASN A 180 1.73 -12.07 -9.49
N HIS A 181 0.69 -11.38 -9.00
CA HIS A 181 -0.64 -11.38 -9.62
C HIS A 181 -0.58 -11.12 -11.14
N PRO A 182 0.25 -10.18 -11.67
CA PRO A 182 0.37 -9.99 -13.12
C PRO A 182 0.74 -11.25 -13.91
N ASN A 183 1.44 -12.20 -13.30
CA ASN A 183 1.93 -13.41 -13.98
C ASN A 183 0.79 -14.40 -14.27
N TYR A 184 -0.32 -14.33 -13.52
CA TYR A 184 -1.46 -15.24 -13.66
C TYR A 184 -2.48 -14.80 -14.72
N TYR A 185 -2.38 -13.58 -15.24
CA TYR A 185 -3.40 -13.00 -16.10
C TYR A 185 -2.85 -12.46 -17.41
N ASP A 186 -3.39 -12.99 -18.52
CA ASP A 186 -2.93 -12.65 -19.87
C ASP A 186 -3.08 -11.18 -20.24
N TYR A 187 -4.02 -10.45 -19.64
CA TYR A 187 -4.20 -9.03 -19.90
C TYR A 187 -3.00 -8.15 -19.44
N ASN A 188 -2.08 -8.69 -18.65
CA ASN A 188 -0.83 -8.02 -18.29
C ASN A 188 0.30 -8.26 -19.32
N LYS A 189 0.14 -9.27 -20.18
CA LYS A 189 1.11 -9.56 -21.24
C LYS A 189 1.18 -8.37 -22.21
N ASN A 190 2.38 -8.04 -22.66
CA ASN A 190 2.65 -6.95 -23.61
C ASN A 190 2.41 -5.51 -23.08
N ILE A 191 2.14 -5.32 -21.79
CA ILE A 191 2.05 -3.98 -21.18
C ILE A 191 3.44 -3.38 -20.97
N ASP A 192 4.37 -4.20 -20.49
CA ASP A 192 5.77 -3.86 -20.34
C ASP A 192 6.66 -5.05 -20.75
N HIS A 193 7.96 -4.81 -20.92
CA HIS A 193 8.93 -5.85 -21.28
C HIS A 193 9.39 -6.68 -20.08
N ILE A 194 8.96 -6.31 -18.86
CA ILE A 194 9.36 -6.96 -17.61
C ILE A 194 8.16 -7.18 -16.71
N LEU A 195 8.11 -8.32 -16.04
CA LEU A 195 7.17 -8.61 -14.96
C LEU A 195 7.75 -8.15 -13.61
N VAL A 196 6.91 -8.10 -12.57
CA VAL A 196 7.30 -7.50 -11.29
C VAL A 196 8.37 -8.33 -10.58
N ASP A 197 8.26 -9.65 -10.58
CA ASP A 197 9.23 -10.57 -9.99
C ASP A 197 10.63 -10.45 -10.65
N GLU A 198 10.66 -10.36 -11.97
CA GLU A 198 11.90 -10.14 -12.72
C GLU A 198 12.49 -8.75 -12.47
N MET A 199 11.64 -7.72 -12.42
CA MET A 199 12.05 -6.36 -12.02
C MET A 199 12.70 -6.35 -10.63
N LEU A 200 12.06 -6.99 -9.65
CA LEU A 200 12.59 -7.07 -8.28
C LEU A 200 13.94 -7.78 -8.22
N LYS A 201 14.10 -8.87 -9.00
CA LYS A 201 15.37 -9.57 -9.16
C LYS A 201 16.45 -8.67 -9.75
N ASN A 202 16.16 -7.96 -10.84
CA ASN A 202 17.12 -7.04 -11.46
C ASN A 202 17.48 -5.88 -10.53
N LEU A 203 16.53 -5.31 -9.80
CA LEU A 203 16.77 -4.27 -8.79
C LEU A 203 17.70 -4.79 -7.67
N LYS A 204 17.48 -6.01 -7.19
CA LYS A 204 18.32 -6.67 -6.16
C LYS A 204 19.75 -6.88 -6.65
N GLU A 205 19.91 -7.29 -7.90
CA GLU A 205 21.19 -7.53 -8.54
C GLU A 205 21.83 -6.24 -9.10
N LYS A 206 21.17 -5.11 -9.00
CA LYS A 206 21.58 -3.81 -9.57
C LYS A 206 21.81 -3.85 -11.09
N LYS A 207 21.03 -4.68 -11.79
CA LYS A 207 21.02 -4.79 -13.23
C LYS A 207 19.97 -3.89 -13.85
N LEU A 208 20.32 -3.22 -14.94
CA LEU A 208 19.34 -2.49 -15.75
C LEU A 208 18.47 -3.48 -16.52
N PHE A 209 17.22 -3.08 -16.75
CA PHE A 209 16.23 -3.86 -17.46
C PHE A 209 15.46 -3.02 -18.48
N ASN A 210 14.84 -3.69 -19.45
CA ASN A 210 13.99 -3.02 -20.43
C ASN A 210 12.60 -2.80 -19.84
N SER A 211 12.13 -1.54 -19.81
CA SER A 211 10.80 -1.19 -19.34
C SER A 211 10.30 0.06 -20.03
N ASN A 212 9.02 0.04 -20.42
CA ASN A 212 8.33 1.20 -20.96
C ASN A 212 7.96 2.21 -19.87
N ILE A 213 7.80 1.76 -18.62
CA ILE A 213 7.27 2.53 -17.49
C ILE A 213 8.40 3.06 -16.62
N ILE A 214 9.36 2.20 -16.20
CA ILE A 214 10.49 2.59 -15.36
C ILE A 214 11.70 2.87 -16.25
N LYS A 215 11.91 4.15 -16.56
CA LYS A 215 13.00 4.57 -17.45
C LYS A 215 14.36 4.38 -16.80
N LYS A 216 15.44 4.37 -17.60
CA LYS A 216 16.80 4.11 -17.16
C LYS A 216 17.25 5.03 -16.00
N GLU A 217 16.87 6.31 -16.05
CA GLU A 217 17.18 7.27 -15.00
C GLU A 217 16.50 6.91 -13.67
N ASP A 218 15.25 6.43 -13.73
CA ASP A 218 14.50 5.98 -12.57
C ASP A 218 15.07 4.67 -12.01
N GLN A 219 15.51 3.75 -12.87
CA GLN A 219 16.21 2.52 -12.44
C GLN A 219 17.52 2.86 -11.71
N ILE A 220 18.31 3.80 -12.22
CA ILE A 220 19.53 4.27 -11.57
C ILE A 220 19.20 4.89 -10.21
N PHE A 221 18.12 5.68 -10.13
CA PHE A 221 17.64 6.23 -8.86
C PHE A 221 17.26 5.11 -7.87
N LEU A 222 16.50 4.10 -8.31
CA LEU A 222 16.12 2.95 -7.48
C LEU A 222 17.36 2.18 -7.00
N HIS A 223 18.30 1.83 -7.89
CA HIS A 223 19.55 1.14 -7.53
C HIS A 223 20.39 1.89 -6.50
N LYS A 224 20.44 3.22 -6.61
CA LYS A 224 21.19 4.06 -5.67
C LYS A 224 20.53 4.11 -4.28
N ASN A 225 19.21 4.09 -4.24
CA ASN A 225 18.44 4.35 -3.02
C ASN A 225 17.86 3.10 -2.36
N ILE A 226 17.84 1.94 -3.02
CA ILE A 226 17.42 0.68 -2.41
C ILE A 226 18.58 0.09 -1.62
N ASP A 227 18.28 -0.21 -0.35
CA ASP A 227 19.18 -0.92 0.56
C ASP A 227 18.99 -2.44 0.43
N LYS A 228 17.76 -2.92 0.63
CA LYS A 228 17.41 -4.34 0.66
C LYS A 228 16.05 -4.60 0.03
N ILE A 229 15.92 -5.74 -0.63
CA ILE A 229 14.64 -6.28 -1.14
C ILE A 229 14.45 -7.68 -0.56
N GLU A 230 13.31 -7.91 0.09
CA GLU A 230 12.93 -9.20 0.66
C GLU A 230 11.54 -9.56 0.16
N THR A 231 11.39 -10.79 -0.31
CA THR A 231 10.13 -11.33 -0.85
C THR A 231 9.71 -12.54 -0.04
N TYR A 232 8.42 -12.67 0.17
CA TYR A 232 7.83 -13.76 0.94
C TYR A 232 6.61 -14.31 0.21
N LYS A 233 6.29 -15.57 0.51
CA LYS A 233 5.08 -16.25 0.09
C LYS A 233 4.10 -16.28 1.24
N GLY A 234 2.89 -15.80 1.02
CA GLY A 234 1.79 -15.95 1.95
C GLY A 234 1.05 -17.27 1.77
N ASN A 235 -0.16 -17.32 2.32
CA ASN A 235 -0.92 -18.55 2.44
C ASN A 235 -1.61 -19.00 1.14
N LEU A 236 -1.94 -18.06 0.23
CA LEU A 236 -2.68 -18.36 -1.00
C LEU A 236 -1.74 -18.46 -2.20
N ALA A 237 -2.23 -19.03 -3.30
CA ALA A 237 -1.43 -19.25 -4.50
C ALA A 237 -0.85 -17.96 -5.10
N ASP A 238 -1.58 -16.84 -5.01
CA ASP A 238 -1.23 -15.51 -5.49
C ASP A 238 -0.74 -14.56 -4.41
N SER A 239 -0.64 -15.02 -3.14
CA SER A 239 -0.18 -14.22 -2.01
C SER A 239 1.33 -14.08 -1.97
N ASP A 240 1.87 -13.15 -2.71
CA ASP A 240 3.29 -12.82 -2.71
C ASP A 240 3.49 -11.39 -2.21
N ILE A 241 4.36 -11.17 -1.23
CA ILE A 241 4.61 -9.84 -0.67
C ILE A 241 6.09 -9.48 -0.73
N CYS A 242 6.38 -8.23 -1.07
CA CYS A 242 7.73 -7.71 -1.18
C CYS A 242 7.93 -6.50 -0.28
N PHE A 243 9.07 -6.46 0.43
CA PHE A 243 9.51 -5.33 1.25
C PHE A 243 10.79 -4.73 0.65
N ILE A 244 10.74 -3.48 0.24
CA ILE A 244 11.85 -2.73 -0.34
C ILE A 244 12.27 -1.64 0.66
N ARG A 245 13.42 -1.82 1.31
CA ARG A 245 13.97 -0.85 2.26
C ARG A 245 14.76 0.22 1.51
N LYS A 246 14.54 1.49 1.88
CA LYS A 246 15.30 2.63 1.37
C LYS A 246 16.52 2.89 2.25
N LYS A 247 17.67 3.25 1.63
CA LYS A 247 18.92 3.68 2.31
C LYS A 247 18.73 4.94 3.12
#